data_448057d3387a4dafb80796223f19791c
#
_entry.id   448057d3387a4dafb80796223f19791c
#
_cell.length_a   1.000
_cell.length_b   1.000
_cell.length_c   1.000
_cell.angle_alpha   90.00
_cell.angle_beta   90.00
_cell.angle_gamma   90.00
#
_symmetry.space_group_name_H-M   'P 1'
#
loop_
_entity.id
_entity.type
_entity.pdbx_description
1 polymer ?
#
loop_
_entity_poly.entity_id
_entity_poly.type
_entity_poly.pdbx_seq_one_letter_code
_entity_poly.pdbx_strand_id
1 'polypeptide(L)'
;MIKLPIISYTGDQSVLLAYNVAVTKTINSYPTLSFVFNAVGQNLVAEDMLGPRTLFTTPDGQQYRLTTSNPVPNSEFRVYTVSATHIGHDLHDSYIMNTLSGVQSLRACLDLMIQGTPFKYQIDDNFDDHDFGTETIGGGHGDDILSAIAQAWACEYWFDNYTVHIAKTIGSQDAFTFVDRINANYISWNEDYSSFCTAIHGFGKQIEQNTTVDDGGSSSGGGAQEVINFAKQYVGTPYIWGGNTPSGWDCSGFVAYIYNHFGIAMHQPTTYEEYQGTVVGPPYQTGDMLFWGGRGSTYHVALALDANTLEMAANQERGTVVQAISAWQPNFGVRNDKMAALVSQSNSSDDSTTTTSTVYSCQTDYFSPLADSEIGKVWQDPYTSDTITDENQLKAALKGQLHDYPDVQYSMSWITFRNNSQITNNIDIGNTGWLRDRHGLDVNVRIQSYTKYLDDRSGNNDSITFGNKIFDSTTWEVRQNQSQDRSRMIAELQKSSGSDVRNDITVTMTDDQMQKIRQATIGGGSV
;
A
#
# COMPACT_ATOMS: atom_id res chain seq x y z
N MET A 1 -31.11 -8.43 -26.69
CA MET A 1 -31.61 -9.07 -25.47
C MET A 1 -30.94 -10.41 -25.29
N ILE A 2 -30.51 -10.69 -24.07
CA ILE A 2 -29.82 -11.94 -23.65
C ILE A 2 -30.81 -12.80 -22.89
N LYS A 3 -30.72 -14.11 -23.09
CA LYS A 3 -31.45 -15.08 -22.29
C LYS A 3 -30.61 -15.47 -21.07
N LEU A 4 -31.11 -15.17 -19.89
CA LEU A 4 -30.49 -15.55 -18.62
C LEU A 4 -31.36 -16.62 -17.95
N PRO A 5 -30.91 -17.88 -17.83
CA PRO A 5 -31.55 -18.86 -16.95
C PRO A 5 -31.60 -18.30 -15.53
N ILE A 6 -32.77 -18.44 -14.89
CA ILE A 6 -33.03 -18.00 -13.52
C ILE A 6 -33.52 -19.17 -12.71
N ILE A 7 -33.03 -19.32 -11.48
CA ILE A 7 -33.45 -20.33 -10.50
C ILE A 7 -33.80 -19.58 -9.22
N SER A 8 -35.06 -19.75 -8.75
CA SER A 8 -35.51 -19.19 -7.47
C SER A 8 -34.90 -19.95 -6.28
N TYR A 9 -35.06 -19.40 -5.09
CA TYR A 9 -34.67 -20.07 -3.84
C TYR A 9 -35.50 -21.36 -3.56
N THR A 10 -36.68 -21.48 -4.18
CA THR A 10 -37.53 -22.69 -4.10
C THR A 10 -37.12 -23.75 -5.11
N GLY A 11 -36.18 -23.43 -6.03
CA GLY A 11 -35.71 -24.33 -7.07
C GLY A 11 -36.50 -24.24 -8.39
N ASP A 12 -37.48 -23.34 -8.49
CA ASP A 12 -38.21 -23.10 -9.73
C ASP A 12 -37.25 -22.53 -10.79
N GLN A 13 -37.45 -22.94 -12.03
CA GLN A 13 -36.58 -22.56 -13.14
C GLN A 13 -37.36 -21.84 -14.24
N SER A 14 -36.78 -20.80 -14.81
CA SER A 14 -37.30 -20.05 -15.93
C SER A 14 -36.18 -19.43 -16.76
N VAL A 15 -36.51 -18.65 -17.78
CA VAL A 15 -35.57 -17.89 -18.59
C VAL A 15 -36.03 -16.45 -18.64
N LEU A 16 -35.15 -15.57 -18.19
CA LEU A 16 -35.33 -14.12 -18.22
C LEU A 16 -34.78 -13.55 -19.53
N LEU A 17 -35.53 -12.65 -20.15
CA LEU A 17 -35.04 -11.84 -21.27
C LEU A 17 -34.52 -10.49 -20.76
N ALA A 18 -33.21 -10.32 -20.72
CA ALA A 18 -32.54 -9.14 -20.22
C ALA A 18 -31.87 -8.32 -21.36
N TYR A 19 -31.64 -7.04 -21.09
CA TYR A 19 -30.85 -6.14 -21.93
C TYR A 19 -29.89 -5.34 -21.06
N ASN A 20 -28.90 -4.69 -21.69
CA ASN A 20 -27.78 -4.05 -20.99
C ASN A 20 -27.08 -5.00 -20.00
N VAL A 21 -26.93 -6.25 -20.44
CA VAL A 21 -26.32 -7.28 -19.60
C VAL A 21 -24.81 -7.07 -19.59
N ALA A 22 -24.26 -6.73 -18.45
CA ALA A 22 -22.84 -6.46 -18.26
C ALA A 22 -22.24 -7.35 -17.16
N VAL A 23 -21.06 -7.89 -17.45
CA VAL A 23 -20.22 -8.58 -16.47
C VAL A 23 -18.98 -7.73 -16.21
N THR A 24 -18.73 -7.44 -14.94
CA THR A 24 -17.52 -6.78 -14.49
C THR A 24 -16.65 -7.78 -13.73
N LYS A 25 -15.36 -7.87 -14.13
CA LYS A 25 -14.34 -8.64 -13.42
C LYS A 25 -13.22 -7.72 -12.95
N THR A 26 -12.70 -8.01 -11.76
CA THR A 26 -11.56 -7.29 -11.16
C THR A 26 -10.64 -8.33 -10.52
N ILE A 27 -9.33 -8.13 -10.56
CA ILE A 27 -8.34 -9.02 -9.93
C ILE A 27 -8.65 -9.11 -8.42
N ASN A 28 -8.56 -10.30 -7.85
CA ASN A 28 -8.81 -10.59 -6.43
C ASN A 28 -10.18 -10.08 -5.93
N SER A 29 -11.18 -10.15 -6.78
CA SER A 29 -12.54 -9.73 -6.44
C SER A 29 -13.59 -10.67 -7.07
N TYR A 30 -14.78 -10.62 -6.54
CA TYR A 30 -15.90 -11.40 -7.08
C TYR A 30 -16.45 -10.72 -8.33
N PRO A 31 -16.59 -11.42 -9.46
CA PRO A 31 -17.26 -10.88 -10.63
C PRO A 31 -18.70 -10.43 -10.31
N THR A 32 -19.15 -9.36 -10.95
CA THR A 32 -20.51 -8.86 -10.80
C THR A 32 -21.23 -8.90 -12.13
N LEU A 33 -22.53 -9.19 -12.08
CA LEU A 33 -23.45 -9.18 -13.21
C LEU A 33 -24.48 -8.06 -12.98
N SER A 34 -24.67 -7.19 -13.96
CA SER A 34 -25.74 -6.22 -13.97
C SER A 34 -26.57 -6.32 -15.25
N PHE A 35 -27.86 -6.09 -15.15
CA PHE A 35 -28.76 -6.11 -16.29
C PHE A 35 -30.06 -5.37 -16.01
N VAL A 36 -30.81 -5.14 -17.08
CA VAL A 36 -32.14 -4.53 -17.02
C VAL A 36 -33.14 -5.46 -17.69
N PHE A 37 -34.35 -5.54 -17.16
CA PHE A 37 -35.46 -6.18 -17.84
C PHE A 37 -36.79 -5.50 -17.57
N ASN A 38 -37.74 -5.69 -18.48
CA ASN A 38 -39.11 -5.24 -18.34
C ASN A 38 -39.96 -6.41 -17.88
N ALA A 39 -40.80 -6.20 -16.84
CA ALA A 39 -41.76 -7.20 -16.34
C ALA A 39 -42.97 -7.30 -17.28
N VAL A 40 -42.76 -7.92 -18.44
CA VAL A 40 -43.77 -8.17 -19.47
C VAL A 40 -43.63 -9.57 -20.05
N GLY A 41 -44.73 -10.16 -20.49
CA GLY A 41 -44.73 -11.46 -21.13
C GLY A 41 -44.11 -12.56 -20.24
N GLN A 42 -43.10 -13.29 -20.78
CA GLN A 42 -42.45 -14.35 -20.02
C GLN A 42 -41.65 -13.84 -18.80
N ASN A 43 -41.26 -12.58 -18.79
CA ASN A 43 -40.52 -11.98 -17.67
C ASN A 43 -41.40 -11.77 -16.43
N LEU A 44 -42.74 -11.86 -16.53
CA LEU A 44 -43.61 -11.82 -15.36
C LEU A 44 -43.36 -13.01 -14.43
N VAL A 45 -43.09 -14.20 -14.99
CA VAL A 45 -42.69 -15.37 -14.20
C VAL A 45 -41.35 -15.14 -13.53
N ALA A 46 -40.39 -14.55 -14.24
CA ALA A 46 -39.09 -14.25 -13.68
C ALA A 46 -39.16 -13.17 -12.59
N GLU A 47 -40.07 -12.20 -12.70
CA GLU A 47 -40.33 -11.20 -11.67
C GLU A 47 -40.73 -11.83 -10.35
N ASP A 48 -41.66 -12.79 -10.38
CA ASP A 48 -42.14 -13.53 -9.19
C ASP A 48 -41.04 -14.41 -8.56
N MET A 49 -40.00 -14.75 -9.33
CA MET A 49 -38.87 -15.56 -8.88
C MET A 49 -37.77 -14.74 -8.21
N LEU A 50 -37.82 -13.39 -8.29
CA LEU A 50 -36.83 -12.54 -7.65
C LEU A 50 -37.00 -12.59 -6.12
N GLY A 51 -35.97 -13.03 -5.44
CA GLY A 51 -35.97 -13.15 -3.98
C GLY A 51 -34.58 -13.50 -3.45
N PRO A 52 -34.45 -13.73 -2.14
CA PRO A 52 -33.17 -14.11 -1.55
C PRO A 52 -32.58 -15.34 -2.25
N ARG A 53 -31.29 -15.31 -2.55
CA ARG A 53 -30.54 -16.44 -3.14
C ARG A 53 -30.96 -16.81 -4.58
N THR A 54 -31.74 -15.99 -5.26
CA THR A 54 -32.04 -16.19 -6.69
C THR A 54 -30.76 -16.25 -7.50
N LEU A 55 -30.67 -17.22 -8.42
CA LEU A 55 -29.47 -17.50 -9.20
C LEU A 55 -29.71 -17.17 -10.68
N PHE A 56 -28.75 -16.49 -11.28
CA PHE A 56 -28.71 -16.22 -12.72
C PHE A 56 -27.52 -16.92 -13.34
N THR A 57 -27.66 -17.42 -14.56
CA THR A 57 -26.57 -18.05 -15.31
C THR A 57 -26.29 -17.25 -16.58
N THR A 58 -25.04 -16.87 -16.78
CA THR A 58 -24.58 -16.19 -18.00
C THR A 58 -24.32 -17.20 -19.13
N PRO A 59 -24.21 -16.76 -20.40
CA PRO A 59 -24.00 -17.67 -21.55
C PRO A 59 -22.69 -18.49 -21.49
N ASP A 60 -21.69 -18.04 -20.74
CA ASP A 60 -20.45 -18.78 -20.46
C ASP A 60 -20.57 -19.79 -19.30
N GLY A 61 -21.77 -19.94 -18.72
CA GLY A 61 -22.06 -20.91 -17.67
C GLY A 61 -21.72 -20.42 -16.26
N GLN A 62 -21.25 -19.19 -16.10
CA GLN A 62 -20.99 -18.63 -14.77
C GLN A 62 -22.27 -18.25 -14.05
N GLN A 63 -22.29 -18.47 -12.75
CA GLN A 63 -23.47 -18.28 -11.91
C GLN A 63 -23.33 -17.10 -10.97
N TYR A 64 -24.43 -16.37 -10.80
CA TYR A 64 -24.49 -15.13 -10.00
C TYR A 64 -25.72 -15.12 -9.11
N ARG A 65 -25.53 -14.74 -7.85
CA ARG A 65 -26.63 -14.55 -6.90
C ARG A 65 -27.15 -13.13 -6.91
N LEU A 66 -28.46 -12.98 -6.87
CA LEU A 66 -29.13 -11.69 -6.73
C LEU A 66 -28.60 -10.93 -5.52
N THR A 67 -28.11 -9.72 -5.76
CA THR A 67 -27.66 -8.79 -4.70
C THR A 67 -28.70 -7.69 -4.52
N THR A 68 -29.10 -7.03 -5.60
CA THR A 68 -30.12 -5.97 -5.57
C THR A 68 -31.05 -6.08 -6.77
N SER A 69 -32.32 -5.72 -6.55
CA SER A 69 -33.29 -5.51 -7.61
C SER A 69 -34.05 -4.21 -7.34
N ASN A 70 -33.98 -3.28 -8.29
CA ASN A 70 -34.60 -1.96 -8.18
C ASN A 70 -35.73 -1.84 -9.19
N PRO A 71 -37.00 -2.07 -8.79
CA PRO A 71 -38.15 -1.88 -9.68
C PRO A 71 -38.50 -0.40 -9.80
N VAL A 72 -38.64 0.07 -11.03
CA VAL A 72 -39.13 1.40 -11.34
C VAL A 72 -40.47 1.25 -12.11
N PRO A 73 -41.58 1.77 -11.59
CA PRO A 73 -42.83 1.75 -12.30
C PRO A 73 -42.76 2.55 -13.61
N ASN A 74 -43.19 1.95 -14.68
CA ASN A 74 -43.53 2.59 -15.94
C ASN A 74 -45.06 2.48 -16.12
N SER A 75 -45.66 3.27 -17.02
CA SER A 75 -47.13 3.35 -17.12
C SER A 75 -47.87 2.02 -17.22
N GLU A 76 -47.26 0.99 -17.79
CA GLU A 76 -47.90 -0.31 -18.06
C GLU A 76 -47.16 -1.50 -17.39
N PHE A 77 -45.91 -1.33 -16.96
CA PHE A 77 -45.10 -2.42 -16.39
C PHE A 77 -44.02 -1.86 -15.46
N ARG A 78 -43.30 -2.76 -14.79
CA ARG A 78 -42.12 -2.39 -14.00
C ARG A 78 -40.86 -2.67 -14.80
N VAL A 79 -39.90 -1.75 -14.71
CA VAL A 79 -38.55 -1.92 -15.22
C VAL A 79 -37.64 -2.24 -14.04
N TYR A 80 -36.94 -3.34 -14.12
CA TYR A 80 -36.03 -3.80 -13.09
C TYR A 80 -34.58 -3.55 -13.51
N THR A 81 -33.82 -2.87 -12.66
CA THR A 81 -32.35 -2.88 -12.70
C THR A 81 -31.86 -3.85 -11.64
N VAL A 82 -31.11 -4.84 -12.08
CA VAL A 82 -30.67 -5.97 -11.24
C VAL A 82 -29.14 -5.96 -11.17
N SER A 83 -28.62 -6.18 -9.96
CA SER A 83 -27.23 -6.51 -9.73
C SER A 83 -27.11 -7.86 -9.03
N ALA A 84 -26.13 -8.63 -9.43
CA ALA A 84 -25.86 -9.96 -8.87
C ALA A 84 -24.33 -10.16 -8.73
N THR A 85 -23.93 -10.87 -7.68
CA THR A 85 -22.52 -11.19 -7.41
C THR A 85 -22.28 -12.67 -7.72
N HIS A 86 -21.11 -12.96 -8.27
CA HIS A 86 -20.69 -14.32 -8.60
C HIS A 86 -20.81 -15.27 -7.39
N ILE A 87 -21.19 -16.53 -7.62
CA ILE A 87 -21.40 -17.52 -6.55
C ILE A 87 -20.12 -17.81 -5.75
N GLY A 88 -18.94 -17.43 -6.23
CA GLY A 88 -17.70 -17.42 -5.43
C GLY A 88 -17.85 -16.72 -4.09
N HIS A 89 -18.72 -15.69 -4.02
CA HIS A 89 -19.05 -15.00 -2.77
C HIS A 89 -19.83 -15.86 -1.76
N ASP A 90 -20.36 -17.01 -2.16
CA ASP A 90 -20.97 -17.97 -1.22
C ASP A 90 -19.94 -18.52 -0.21
N LEU A 91 -18.62 -18.28 -0.39
CA LEU A 91 -17.61 -18.52 0.64
C LEU A 91 -17.88 -17.73 1.92
N HIS A 92 -18.49 -16.55 1.82
CA HIS A 92 -18.90 -15.73 2.97
C HIS A 92 -19.98 -16.41 3.83
N ASP A 93 -20.79 -17.31 3.25
CA ASP A 93 -21.85 -18.01 3.99
C ASP A 93 -21.29 -19.00 5.01
N SER A 94 -20.02 -19.40 4.86
CA SER A 94 -19.36 -20.33 5.78
C SER A 94 -18.53 -19.58 6.82
N TYR A 95 -18.66 -19.98 8.08
CA TYR A 95 -17.80 -19.49 9.17
C TYR A 95 -16.92 -20.62 9.69
N ILE A 96 -15.63 -20.48 9.52
CA ILE A 96 -14.64 -21.50 9.90
C ILE A 96 -14.13 -21.20 11.31
N MET A 97 -14.47 -22.06 12.28
CA MET A 97 -14.04 -21.89 13.67
C MET A 97 -12.58 -22.27 13.92
N ASN A 98 -12.05 -23.16 13.10
CA ASN A 98 -10.68 -23.65 13.23
C ASN A 98 -9.67 -22.61 12.78
N THR A 99 -8.49 -22.64 13.38
CA THR A 99 -7.36 -21.76 13.03
C THR A 99 -6.09 -22.58 12.85
N LEU A 100 -5.16 -22.07 12.03
CA LEU A 100 -3.80 -22.57 11.86
C LEU A 100 -2.80 -21.48 12.27
N SER A 101 -1.62 -21.86 12.76
CA SER A 101 -0.53 -20.95 13.16
C SER A 101 0.83 -21.57 12.83
N GLY A 102 1.91 -20.79 12.98
CA GLY A 102 3.26 -21.24 12.64
C GLY A 102 3.42 -21.45 11.13
N VAL A 103 4.34 -22.34 10.75
CA VAL A 103 4.63 -22.62 9.34
C VAL A 103 3.51 -23.45 8.72
N GLN A 104 2.88 -22.91 7.67
CA GLN A 104 1.76 -23.54 6.97
C GLN A 104 1.98 -23.54 5.47
N SER A 105 1.56 -24.63 4.82
CA SER A 105 1.49 -24.65 3.36
C SER A 105 0.23 -23.96 2.86
N LEU A 106 0.30 -23.37 1.65
CA LEU A 106 -0.87 -22.80 0.97
C LEU A 106 -2.04 -23.79 0.92
N ARG A 107 -1.74 -25.07 0.64
CA ARG A 107 -2.75 -26.14 0.57
C ARG A 107 -3.48 -26.32 1.90
N ALA A 108 -2.78 -26.33 3.03
CA ALA A 108 -3.40 -26.49 4.35
C ALA A 108 -4.38 -25.34 4.65
N CYS A 109 -4.03 -24.12 4.28
CA CYS A 109 -4.90 -22.96 4.45
C CYS A 109 -6.11 -22.98 3.52
N LEU A 110 -5.95 -23.44 2.28
CA LEU A 110 -7.07 -23.62 1.35
C LEU A 110 -8.01 -24.77 1.78
N ASP A 111 -7.47 -25.89 2.28
CA ASP A 111 -8.25 -26.98 2.84
C ASP A 111 -9.08 -26.52 4.04
N LEU A 112 -8.51 -25.66 4.90
CA LEU A 112 -9.23 -25.02 6.01
C LEU A 112 -10.37 -24.13 5.47
N MET A 113 -10.10 -23.28 4.50
CA MET A 113 -11.05 -22.31 3.92
C MET A 113 -12.29 -22.98 3.34
N ILE A 114 -12.13 -24.10 2.61
CA ILE A 114 -13.25 -24.78 1.95
C ILE A 114 -13.95 -25.81 2.83
N GLN A 115 -13.54 -25.96 4.09
CA GLN A 115 -14.09 -26.97 4.99
C GLN A 115 -15.62 -26.82 5.14
N GLY A 116 -16.37 -27.89 4.80
CA GLY A 116 -17.85 -27.90 4.89
C GLY A 116 -18.56 -27.12 3.78
N THR A 117 -17.86 -26.64 2.78
CA THR A 117 -18.41 -25.92 1.63
C THR A 117 -18.44 -26.80 0.37
N PRO A 118 -19.19 -26.42 -0.69
CA PRO A 118 -19.14 -27.09 -1.98
C PRO A 118 -17.90 -26.68 -2.82
N PHE A 119 -17.08 -25.75 -2.32
CA PHE A 119 -15.95 -25.21 -3.05
C PHE A 119 -14.83 -26.22 -3.25
N LYS A 120 -14.11 -25.99 -4.33
CA LYS A 120 -12.85 -26.65 -4.67
C LYS A 120 -11.81 -25.58 -4.98
N TYR A 121 -10.54 -25.96 -4.98
CA TYR A 121 -9.49 -25.06 -5.42
C TYR A 121 -8.56 -25.76 -6.42
N GLN A 122 -7.88 -24.95 -7.23
CA GLN A 122 -6.80 -25.33 -8.10
C GLN A 122 -5.64 -24.37 -7.89
N ILE A 123 -4.45 -24.92 -7.66
CA ILE A 123 -3.22 -24.17 -7.49
C ILE A 123 -2.44 -24.30 -8.81
N ASP A 124 -2.23 -23.16 -9.49
CA ASP A 124 -1.64 -23.13 -10.83
C ASP A 124 -0.11 -22.92 -10.80
N ASP A 125 0.44 -22.50 -9.65
CA ASP A 125 1.87 -22.26 -9.42
C ASP A 125 2.40 -23.00 -8.19
N ASN A 126 3.74 -23.05 -8.06
CA ASN A 126 4.38 -23.55 -6.86
C ASN A 126 4.54 -22.40 -5.85
N PHE A 127 4.13 -22.63 -4.61
CA PHE A 127 4.25 -21.71 -3.49
C PHE A 127 5.06 -22.35 -2.38
N ASP A 128 5.93 -21.56 -1.76
CA ASP A 128 6.64 -21.96 -0.55
C ASP A 128 5.71 -21.87 0.66
N ASP A 129 6.07 -22.54 1.76
CA ASP A 129 5.33 -22.45 3.01
C ASP A 129 5.47 -21.03 3.59
N HIS A 130 4.43 -20.57 4.27
CA HIS A 130 4.39 -19.26 4.95
C HIS A 130 4.39 -19.46 6.46
N ASP A 131 5.22 -18.69 7.17
CA ASP A 131 5.27 -18.70 8.63
C ASP A 131 4.41 -17.56 9.21
N PHE A 132 3.29 -17.93 9.81
CA PHE A 132 2.41 -16.98 10.51
C PHE A 132 2.94 -16.64 11.92
N GLY A 133 4.02 -17.27 12.38
CA GLY A 133 4.53 -17.04 13.72
C GLY A 133 3.48 -17.31 14.80
N THR A 134 3.15 -16.28 15.58
CA THR A 134 2.10 -16.32 16.61
C THR A 134 0.72 -15.90 16.09
N GLU A 135 0.64 -15.34 14.89
CA GLU A 135 -0.62 -15.01 14.25
C GLU A 135 -1.34 -16.28 13.78
N THR A 136 -2.64 -16.17 13.54
CA THR A 136 -3.45 -17.29 13.11
C THR A 136 -4.22 -16.95 11.84
N ILE A 137 -4.35 -17.94 10.95
CA ILE A 137 -5.27 -17.88 9.82
C ILE A 137 -6.49 -18.77 10.11
N GLY A 138 -7.69 -18.32 9.78
CA GLY A 138 -8.95 -18.96 10.14
C GLY A 138 -9.71 -18.17 11.20
N GLY A 139 -10.74 -18.76 11.80
CA GLY A 139 -11.59 -18.06 12.79
C GLY A 139 -12.45 -16.95 12.17
N GLY A 140 -12.87 -17.10 10.92
CA GLY A 140 -13.61 -16.11 10.15
C GLY A 140 -14.45 -16.70 9.03
N HIS A 141 -15.03 -15.83 8.21
CA HIS A 141 -15.71 -16.25 6.99
C HIS A 141 -14.72 -16.75 5.94
N GLY A 142 -15.16 -17.64 5.05
CA GLY A 142 -14.29 -18.24 4.05
C GLY A 142 -13.66 -17.22 3.09
N ASP A 143 -14.34 -16.14 2.77
CA ASP A 143 -13.84 -15.04 1.95
C ASP A 143 -12.79 -14.17 2.67
N ASP A 144 -12.91 -13.97 3.99
CA ASP A 144 -11.87 -13.32 4.81
C ASP A 144 -10.58 -14.16 4.81
N ILE A 145 -10.75 -15.49 4.94
CA ILE A 145 -9.62 -16.43 4.90
C ILE A 145 -8.97 -16.41 3.51
N LEU A 146 -9.74 -16.36 2.40
CA LEU A 146 -9.19 -16.23 1.04
C LEU A 146 -8.39 -14.93 0.89
N SER A 147 -8.91 -13.84 1.42
CA SER A 147 -8.22 -12.54 1.40
C SER A 147 -6.91 -12.57 2.19
N ALA A 148 -6.89 -13.21 3.36
CA ALA A 148 -5.69 -13.42 4.17
C ALA A 148 -4.67 -14.31 3.45
N ILE A 149 -5.11 -15.38 2.78
CA ILE A 149 -4.27 -16.23 1.93
C ILE A 149 -3.63 -15.41 0.80
N ALA A 150 -4.43 -14.62 0.08
CA ALA A 150 -3.93 -13.81 -1.03
C ALA A 150 -2.87 -12.80 -0.57
N GLN A 151 -3.03 -12.23 0.61
CA GLN A 151 -2.07 -11.32 1.21
C GLN A 151 -0.78 -12.06 1.65
N ALA A 152 -0.91 -13.19 2.38
CA ALA A 152 0.23 -13.93 2.94
C ALA A 152 1.17 -14.46 1.85
N TRP A 153 0.64 -14.96 0.74
CA TRP A 153 1.43 -15.48 -0.38
C TRP A 153 1.63 -14.49 -1.52
N ALA A 154 1.12 -13.24 -1.39
CA ALA A 154 1.12 -12.24 -2.46
C ALA A 154 0.61 -12.84 -3.78
N CYS A 155 -0.47 -13.62 -3.71
CA CYS A 155 -1.02 -14.35 -4.83
C CYS A 155 -2.33 -13.75 -5.34
N GLU A 156 -2.72 -14.17 -6.53
CA GLU A 156 -3.95 -13.74 -7.18
C GLU A 156 -4.90 -14.92 -7.32
N TYR A 157 -6.22 -14.62 -7.33
CA TYR A 157 -7.25 -15.63 -7.49
C TYR A 157 -8.36 -15.19 -8.45
N TRP A 158 -9.02 -16.19 -9.01
CA TRP A 158 -10.24 -16.05 -9.80
C TRP A 158 -11.16 -17.25 -9.60
N PHE A 159 -12.40 -17.12 -10.04
CA PHE A 159 -13.43 -18.15 -9.83
C PHE A 159 -13.94 -18.73 -11.15
N ASP A 160 -14.09 -20.05 -11.17
CA ASP A 160 -14.93 -20.78 -12.11
C ASP A 160 -16.04 -21.48 -11.30
N ASN A 161 -17.17 -20.83 -11.21
CA ASN A 161 -18.27 -21.22 -10.32
C ASN A 161 -17.75 -21.52 -8.89
N TYR A 162 -17.85 -22.77 -8.42
CA TYR A 162 -17.36 -23.19 -7.10
C TYR A 162 -15.88 -23.59 -7.08
N THR A 163 -15.12 -23.33 -8.11
CA THR A 163 -13.68 -23.58 -8.12
C THR A 163 -12.91 -22.26 -7.98
N VAL A 164 -12.07 -22.19 -6.96
CA VAL A 164 -11.12 -21.08 -6.75
C VAL A 164 -9.79 -21.46 -7.38
N HIS A 165 -9.31 -20.66 -8.30
CA HIS A 165 -7.99 -20.80 -8.90
C HIS A 165 -7.02 -19.84 -8.22
N ILE A 166 -5.83 -20.31 -7.89
CA ILE A 166 -4.78 -19.54 -7.20
C ILE A 166 -3.51 -19.58 -8.06
N ALA A 167 -2.98 -18.42 -8.36
CA ALA A 167 -1.72 -18.25 -9.10
C ALA A 167 -0.88 -17.12 -8.50
N LYS A 168 0.44 -17.13 -8.72
CA LYS A 168 1.30 -15.99 -8.36
C LYS A 168 0.89 -14.74 -9.12
N THR A 169 0.51 -14.93 -10.37
CA THR A 169 0.02 -13.86 -11.25
C THR A 169 -0.88 -14.47 -12.30
N ILE A 170 -2.12 -13.99 -12.41
CA ILE A 170 -3.07 -14.41 -13.46
C ILE A 170 -2.85 -13.62 -14.74
N GLY A 171 -3.30 -14.18 -15.86
CA GLY A 171 -3.28 -13.56 -17.18
C GLY A 171 -2.08 -13.94 -18.04
N SER A 172 -2.12 -13.51 -19.30
CA SER A 172 -1.11 -13.78 -20.33
C SER A 172 -0.34 -12.50 -20.66
N GLN A 173 0.95 -12.64 -20.98
CA GLN A 173 1.78 -11.53 -21.43
C GLN A 173 1.50 -11.19 -22.90
N ASP A 174 1.65 -9.90 -23.25
CA ASP A 174 1.49 -9.37 -24.62
C ASP A 174 0.18 -9.81 -25.31
N ALA A 175 -0.90 -9.94 -24.52
CA ALA A 175 -2.19 -10.45 -24.97
C ALA A 175 -2.97 -9.45 -25.85
N PHE A 176 -2.62 -8.17 -25.82
CA PHE A 176 -3.31 -7.11 -26.57
C PHE A 176 -2.39 -5.94 -26.94
N THR A 177 -2.82 -5.19 -27.94
CA THR A 177 -2.28 -3.86 -28.25
C THR A 177 -3.43 -2.93 -28.58
N PHE A 178 -3.57 -1.88 -27.81
CA PHE A 178 -4.55 -0.82 -28.06
C PHE A 178 -3.86 0.42 -28.63
N VAL A 179 -4.42 0.92 -29.72
CA VAL A 179 -3.94 2.13 -30.40
C VAL A 179 -5.10 3.11 -30.50
N ASP A 180 -4.87 4.34 -30.03
CA ASP A 180 -5.89 5.40 -30.06
C ASP A 180 -6.46 5.58 -31.46
N ARG A 181 -7.79 5.68 -31.56
CA ARG A 181 -8.58 5.80 -32.79
C ARG A 181 -8.50 4.64 -33.78
N ILE A 182 -7.78 3.55 -33.46
CA ILE A 182 -7.80 2.33 -34.26
C ILE A 182 -8.73 1.31 -33.60
N ASN A 183 -8.42 0.92 -32.37
CA ASN A 183 -9.19 -0.05 -31.58
C ASN A 183 -9.44 0.40 -30.14
N ALA A 184 -9.03 1.61 -29.80
CA ALA A 184 -9.28 2.27 -28.51
C ALA A 184 -9.91 3.63 -28.73
N ASN A 185 -10.86 4.01 -27.86
CA ASN A 185 -11.41 5.36 -27.79
C ASN A 185 -11.14 5.93 -26.42
N TYR A 186 -10.74 7.21 -26.38
CA TYR A 186 -10.60 7.99 -25.16
C TYR A 186 -9.72 7.30 -24.11
N ILE A 187 -8.43 7.09 -24.43
CA ILE A 187 -7.45 6.70 -23.42
C ILE A 187 -7.32 7.90 -22.47
N SER A 188 -7.66 7.68 -21.22
CA SER A 188 -7.50 8.64 -20.14
C SER A 188 -6.64 8.02 -19.04
N TRP A 189 -6.00 8.86 -18.24
CA TRP A 189 -5.23 8.41 -17.09
C TRP A 189 -5.45 9.34 -15.90
N ASN A 190 -5.31 8.78 -14.72
CA ASN A 190 -5.29 9.49 -13.47
C ASN A 190 -3.95 9.21 -12.79
N GLU A 191 -3.28 10.25 -12.34
CA GLU A 191 -2.05 10.15 -11.58
C GLU A 191 -2.37 10.47 -10.11
N ASP A 192 -2.11 9.52 -9.22
CA ASP A 192 -2.29 9.66 -7.79
C ASP A 192 -0.92 9.79 -7.11
N TYR A 193 -0.70 10.89 -6.46
CA TYR A 193 0.54 11.21 -5.73
C TYR A 193 0.39 11.04 -4.21
N SER A 194 -0.72 10.48 -3.73
CA SER A 194 -1.00 10.37 -2.29
C SER A 194 0.00 9.47 -1.55
N SER A 195 0.53 8.46 -2.23
CA SER A 195 1.55 7.53 -1.72
C SER A 195 2.99 7.92 -2.09
N PHE A 196 3.18 9.04 -2.81
CA PHE A 196 4.49 9.48 -3.28
C PHE A 196 5.42 9.84 -2.13
N CYS A 197 6.60 9.22 -2.09
CA CYS A 197 7.64 9.44 -1.09
C CYS A 197 9.01 9.54 -1.74
N THR A 198 9.97 10.19 -1.07
CA THR A 198 11.34 10.36 -1.57
C THR A 198 12.40 9.81 -0.62
N ALA A 199 11.98 9.33 0.55
CA ALA A 199 12.85 8.83 1.59
C ALA A 199 12.20 7.66 2.33
N ILE A 200 12.99 6.67 2.73
CA ILE A 200 12.53 5.51 3.49
C ILE A 200 13.59 5.05 4.49
N HIS A 201 13.15 4.76 5.71
CA HIS A 201 13.97 4.08 6.73
C HIS A 201 13.93 2.58 6.54
N GLY A 202 15.06 1.90 6.73
CA GLY A 202 15.15 0.46 6.69
C GLY A 202 15.78 -0.14 7.92
N PHE A 203 15.19 -1.24 8.37
CA PHE A 203 15.67 -2.07 9.47
C PHE A 203 15.87 -3.49 8.97
N GLY A 204 17.07 -4.02 9.21
CA GLY A 204 17.40 -5.42 8.89
C GLY A 204 16.81 -6.38 9.91
N LYS A 205 17.26 -7.64 9.82
CA LYS A 205 16.79 -8.72 10.70
C LYS A 205 16.95 -8.35 12.17
N GLN A 206 15.91 -8.57 12.93
CA GLN A 206 15.99 -8.54 14.38
C GLN A 206 16.86 -9.69 14.89
N ILE A 207 17.84 -9.37 15.72
CA ILE A 207 18.71 -10.34 16.37
C ILE A 207 18.59 -10.18 17.88
N GLU A 208 18.54 -11.31 18.55
CA GLU A 208 18.66 -11.32 20.00
C GLU A 208 20.13 -11.13 20.37
N GLN A 209 20.45 -10.00 20.96
CA GLN A 209 21.78 -9.77 21.48
C GLN A 209 21.83 -10.22 22.93
N ASN A 210 22.41 -11.39 23.18
CA ASN A 210 22.73 -11.87 24.50
C ASN A 210 23.98 -11.13 24.99
N THR A 211 23.82 -10.11 25.78
CA THR A 211 24.95 -9.44 26.43
C THR A 211 25.30 -10.20 27.73
N THR A 212 26.25 -11.11 27.64
CA THR A 212 26.99 -11.57 28.85
C THR A 212 27.93 -10.42 29.22
N VAL A 213 27.61 -9.69 30.26
CA VAL A 213 28.51 -8.69 30.84
C VAL A 213 29.58 -9.42 31.61
N ASP A 214 30.80 -9.49 31.09
CA ASP A 214 31.99 -9.88 31.82
C ASP A 214 32.40 -8.67 32.67
N ASP A 215 32.39 -8.87 33.99
CA ASP A 215 32.54 -7.83 35.02
C ASP A 215 33.98 -7.33 35.09
N GLY A 216 34.20 -6.17 34.48
CA GLY A 216 35.40 -5.35 34.59
C GLY A 216 35.08 -3.92 35.05
N GLY A 217 34.49 -3.76 36.22
CA GLY A 217 34.55 -2.56 37.06
C GLY A 217 33.98 -1.27 36.54
N SER A 218 32.71 -1.03 36.70
CA SER A 218 32.10 0.20 37.24
C SER A 218 30.58 0.04 37.30
N SER A 219 30.04 -0.07 38.49
CA SER A 219 28.60 -0.27 38.76
C SER A 219 27.75 0.94 38.31
N SER A 220 27.10 0.83 37.16
CA SER A 220 25.90 1.60 36.84
C SER A 220 24.72 0.62 36.97
N GLY A 221 23.73 0.93 37.82
CA GLY A 221 22.54 0.11 38.01
C GLY A 221 21.79 -0.12 36.69
N GLY A 222 21.15 -1.29 36.51
CA GLY A 222 20.48 -1.70 35.28
C GLY A 222 19.49 -0.66 34.74
N GLY A 223 18.75 0.01 35.63
CA GLY A 223 17.81 1.06 35.25
C GLY A 223 18.44 2.31 34.63
N ALA A 224 19.66 2.69 35.04
CA ALA A 224 20.37 3.81 34.45
C ALA A 224 20.72 3.55 32.98
N GLN A 225 21.20 2.37 32.67
CA GLN A 225 21.55 2.00 31.30
C GLN A 225 20.34 1.93 30.37
N GLU A 226 19.20 1.51 30.91
CA GLU A 226 17.94 1.48 30.17
C GLU A 226 17.49 2.87 29.77
N VAL A 227 17.51 3.85 30.69
CA VAL A 227 17.19 5.26 30.41
C VAL A 227 18.13 5.84 29.33
N ILE A 228 19.44 5.58 29.46
CA ILE A 228 20.45 6.06 28.50
C ILE A 228 20.21 5.46 27.11
N ASN A 229 19.98 4.16 27.03
CA ASN A 229 19.78 3.45 25.77
C ASN A 229 18.50 3.92 25.08
N PHE A 230 17.42 4.13 25.85
CA PHE A 230 16.18 4.63 25.28
C PHE A 230 16.31 6.07 24.77
N ALA A 231 16.90 6.97 25.54
CA ALA A 231 17.07 8.35 25.12
C ALA A 231 17.92 8.46 23.84
N LYS A 232 19.03 7.74 23.76
CA LYS A 232 19.96 7.77 22.62
C LYS A 232 19.38 7.29 21.28
N GLN A 233 18.26 6.56 21.28
CA GLN A 233 17.57 6.17 20.06
C GLN A 233 17.04 7.39 19.26
N TYR A 234 16.91 8.52 19.92
CA TYR A 234 16.30 9.73 19.36
C TYR A 234 17.28 10.82 18.99
N VAL A 235 18.58 10.55 19.05
CA VAL A 235 19.62 11.47 18.54
C VAL A 235 19.38 11.73 17.05
N GLY A 236 19.33 13.00 16.67
CA GLY A 236 19.02 13.43 15.30
C GLY A 236 17.54 13.77 15.05
N THR A 237 16.64 13.49 15.98
CA THR A 237 15.23 13.91 15.85
C THR A 237 15.13 15.43 15.69
N PRO A 238 14.34 15.93 14.71
CA PRO A 238 14.22 17.36 14.44
C PRO A 238 13.65 18.15 15.62
N TYR A 239 14.14 19.38 15.80
CA TYR A 239 13.56 20.32 16.75
C TYR A 239 12.33 21.00 16.16
N ILE A 240 11.16 20.82 16.78
CA ILE A 240 9.90 21.48 16.42
C ILE A 240 9.35 22.17 17.67
N TRP A 241 9.19 23.49 17.62
CA TRP A 241 8.63 24.25 18.74
C TRP A 241 7.23 23.76 19.12
N GLY A 242 7.03 23.37 20.38
CA GLY A 242 5.77 22.80 20.88
C GLY A 242 5.54 21.34 20.47
N GLY A 243 6.42 20.71 19.71
CA GLY A 243 6.36 19.30 19.37
C GLY A 243 6.66 18.41 20.58
N ASN A 244 6.14 17.17 20.57
CA ASN A 244 6.28 16.22 21.68
C ASN A 244 6.27 14.76 21.22
N THR A 245 6.59 14.49 19.95
CA THR A 245 6.62 13.16 19.36
C THR A 245 7.98 12.90 18.69
N PRO A 246 8.35 11.63 18.42
CA PRO A 246 9.57 11.30 17.68
C PRO A 246 9.68 11.88 16.27
N SER A 247 8.58 12.34 15.67
CA SER A 247 8.61 13.08 14.41
C SER A 247 9.16 14.51 14.54
N GLY A 248 9.27 15.01 15.77
CA GLY A 248 9.84 16.29 16.13
C GLY A 248 9.29 16.82 17.45
N TRP A 249 10.14 17.37 18.26
CA TRP A 249 9.85 17.93 19.57
C TRP A 249 10.67 19.18 19.90
N ASP A 250 10.23 19.93 20.89
CA ASP A 250 11.10 20.91 21.55
C ASP A 250 11.84 20.29 22.75
N CYS A 251 12.62 21.09 23.47
CA CYS A 251 13.41 20.60 24.60
C CYS A 251 12.58 19.94 25.69
N SER A 252 11.41 20.52 26.03
CA SER A 252 10.49 19.98 27.03
C SER A 252 9.69 18.78 26.50
N GLY A 253 9.31 18.79 25.22
CA GLY A 253 8.66 17.65 24.59
C GLY A 253 9.53 16.38 24.56
N PHE A 254 10.83 16.55 24.31
CA PHE A 254 11.79 15.46 24.40
C PHE A 254 11.85 14.85 25.82
N VAL A 255 12.07 15.68 26.84
CA VAL A 255 12.16 15.21 28.23
C VAL A 255 10.86 14.56 28.68
N ALA A 256 9.71 15.21 28.39
CA ALA A 256 8.41 14.63 28.70
C ALA A 256 8.19 13.27 28.04
N TYR A 257 8.61 13.10 26.78
CA TYR A 257 8.50 11.83 26.06
C TYR A 257 9.31 10.72 26.74
N ILE A 258 10.57 10.98 27.10
CA ILE A 258 11.40 10.03 27.82
C ILE A 258 10.77 9.60 29.16
N TYR A 259 10.32 10.57 29.97
CA TYR A 259 9.70 10.29 31.25
C TYR A 259 8.41 9.47 31.14
N ASN A 260 7.55 9.81 30.18
CA ASN A 260 6.29 9.10 29.94
C ASN A 260 6.51 7.66 29.49
N HIS A 261 7.58 7.38 28.74
CA HIS A 261 7.95 6.00 28.38
C HIS A 261 8.17 5.13 29.61
N PHE A 262 8.80 5.68 30.65
CA PHE A 262 9.03 4.97 31.90
C PHE A 262 7.85 5.06 32.89
N GLY A 263 6.65 5.43 32.42
CA GLY A 263 5.44 5.50 33.24
C GLY A 263 5.42 6.67 34.23
N ILE A 264 6.29 7.66 34.06
CA ILE A 264 6.37 8.86 34.90
C ILE A 264 5.68 10.00 34.16
N ALA A 265 4.44 10.30 34.58
CA ALA A 265 3.64 11.34 33.91
C ALA A 265 4.39 12.69 33.91
N MET A 266 4.71 13.17 32.70
CA MET A 266 5.41 14.44 32.48
C MET A 266 4.80 15.16 31.25
N HIS A 267 4.77 16.47 31.27
CA HIS A 267 4.29 17.26 30.15
C HIS A 267 4.99 18.62 30.06
N GLN A 268 5.01 19.18 28.87
CA GLN A 268 5.48 20.54 28.58
C GLN A 268 4.67 21.59 29.38
N PRO A 269 5.18 22.80 29.58
CA PRO A 269 6.51 23.32 29.19
C PRO A 269 7.58 23.13 30.29
N THR A 270 8.82 23.61 30.02
CA THR A 270 9.96 23.59 30.98
C THR A 270 9.60 24.15 32.35
N THR A 271 8.77 25.20 32.39
CA THR A 271 8.29 25.85 33.64
C THR A 271 7.32 24.97 34.45
N TYR A 272 6.80 23.89 33.90
CA TYR A 272 6.12 22.81 34.64
C TYR A 272 7.12 21.75 35.11
N GLU A 273 8.00 21.30 34.21
CA GLU A 273 8.95 20.24 34.47
C GLU A 273 9.92 20.56 35.62
N GLU A 274 10.33 21.82 35.74
CA GLU A 274 11.23 22.29 36.81
C GLU A 274 10.66 22.14 38.26
N TYR A 275 9.38 21.86 38.39
CA TYR A 275 8.71 21.62 39.68
C TYR A 275 8.43 20.12 39.93
N GLN A 276 8.82 19.22 39.01
CA GLN A 276 8.49 17.81 39.12
C GLN A 276 9.54 16.97 39.87
N GLY A 277 10.22 17.58 40.84
CA GLY A 277 11.20 16.91 41.67
C GLY A 277 11.96 17.86 42.60
N THR A 278 13.04 17.38 43.17
CA THR A 278 13.94 18.09 44.07
C THR A 278 15.07 18.78 43.29
N VAL A 279 15.36 20.04 43.57
CA VAL A 279 16.49 20.76 42.99
C VAL A 279 17.80 20.16 43.42
N VAL A 280 18.67 19.86 42.45
CA VAL A 280 19.99 19.26 42.64
C VAL A 280 21.08 20.03 41.90
N GLY A 281 22.29 19.96 42.43
CA GLY A 281 23.49 20.46 41.79
C GLY A 281 24.39 19.30 41.33
N PRO A 282 25.53 19.60 40.63
CA PRO A 282 26.49 18.59 40.22
C PRO A 282 27.12 17.88 41.45
N PRO A 283 27.51 16.57 41.33
CA PRO A 283 27.39 15.77 40.12
C PRO A 283 25.93 15.34 39.85
N TYR A 284 25.47 15.51 38.59
CA TYR A 284 24.19 15.04 38.16
C TYR A 284 24.15 13.54 37.97
N GLN A 285 22.97 12.93 38.02
CA GLN A 285 22.74 11.49 37.79
C GLN A 285 21.92 11.28 36.54
N THR A 286 22.01 10.08 35.99
CA THR A 286 21.14 9.68 34.88
C THR A 286 19.69 9.95 35.19
N GLY A 287 18.96 10.57 34.27
CA GLY A 287 17.56 10.92 34.44
C GLY A 287 17.31 12.26 35.13
N ASP A 288 18.33 12.98 35.65
CA ASP A 288 18.12 14.35 36.16
C ASP A 288 17.73 15.27 34.99
N MET A 289 16.76 16.14 35.21
CA MET A 289 16.39 17.21 34.28
C MET A 289 17.28 18.43 34.55
N LEU A 290 17.98 18.90 33.50
CA LEU A 290 18.92 20.02 33.57
C LEU A 290 18.29 21.27 32.95
N PHE A 291 18.26 22.38 33.68
CA PHE A 291 17.54 23.59 33.28
C PHE A 291 18.43 24.81 33.07
N TRP A 292 18.08 25.63 32.08
CA TRP A 292 18.65 26.94 31.79
C TRP A 292 17.59 28.03 32.03
N GLY A 293 17.97 29.08 32.70
CA GLY A 293 17.14 30.14 33.19
C GLY A 293 16.90 30.08 34.71
N GLY A 294 16.30 31.09 35.25
CA GLY A 294 15.89 31.07 36.67
C GLY A 294 14.65 30.22 36.88
N ARG A 295 14.53 29.57 38.03
CA ARG A 295 13.34 28.81 38.39
C ARG A 295 12.09 29.68 38.33
N GLY A 296 11.05 29.22 37.62
CA GLY A 296 9.84 29.99 37.30
C GLY A 296 9.92 30.69 35.94
N SER A 297 11.11 30.69 35.30
CA SER A 297 11.33 31.33 34.00
C SER A 297 12.36 30.57 33.17
N THR A 298 12.40 29.25 33.32
CA THR A 298 13.29 28.37 32.51
C THR A 298 12.88 28.41 31.06
N TYR A 299 13.88 28.43 30.17
CA TYR A 299 13.68 28.50 28.72
C TYR A 299 14.23 27.31 27.98
N HIS A 300 14.99 26.41 28.65
CA HIS A 300 15.53 25.19 28.07
C HIS A 300 15.68 24.11 29.13
N VAL A 301 15.57 22.84 28.68
CA VAL A 301 15.74 21.65 29.50
C VAL A 301 16.50 20.57 28.71
N ALA A 302 17.26 19.74 29.41
CA ALA A 302 17.95 18.55 28.89
C ALA A 302 17.82 17.40 29.88
N LEU A 303 18.09 16.18 29.40
CA LEU A 303 18.18 14.97 30.22
C LEU A 303 19.67 14.66 30.51
N ALA A 304 20.04 14.52 31.78
CA ALA A 304 21.38 14.01 32.14
C ALA A 304 21.49 12.53 31.80
N LEU A 305 22.48 12.14 31.03
CA LEU A 305 22.80 10.75 30.75
C LEU A 305 23.73 10.17 31.82
N ASP A 306 24.66 11.01 32.30
CA ASP A 306 25.59 10.72 33.40
C ASP A 306 26.07 12.05 34.03
N ALA A 307 27.09 11.98 34.91
CA ALA A 307 27.64 13.17 35.57
C ALA A 307 28.28 14.19 34.64
N ASN A 308 28.62 13.80 33.39
CA ASN A 308 29.38 14.59 32.44
C ASN A 308 28.66 14.87 31.12
N THR A 309 27.63 14.09 30.77
CA THR A 309 26.94 14.16 29.48
C THR A 309 25.44 14.35 29.64
N LEU A 310 24.85 15.07 28.69
CA LEU A 310 23.41 15.28 28.57
C LEU A 310 22.93 15.03 27.15
N GLU A 311 21.63 14.79 27.03
CA GLU A 311 20.92 14.76 25.74
C GLU A 311 19.79 15.79 25.76
N MET A 312 19.63 16.51 24.66
CA MET A 312 18.63 17.55 24.52
C MET A 312 18.17 17.74 23.08
N ALA A 313 16.92 18.14 22.88
CA ALA A 313 16.52 18.78 21.65
C ALA A 313 17.03 20.22 21.65
N ALA A 314 18.12 20.49 20.93
CA ALA A 314 18.91 21.70 21.07
C ALA A 314 18.27 22.92 20.36
N ASN A 315 18.10 22.86 19.06
CA ASN A 315 17.49 23.87 18.21
C ASN A 315 17.19 23.29 16.81
N GLN A 316 16.60 24.09 15.94
CA GLN A 316 16.20 23.67 14.57
C GLN A 316 17.36 23.21 13.67
N GLU A 317 18.59 23.69 13.90
CA GLU A 317 19.75 23.31 13.09
C GLU A 317 20.37 21.98 13.55
N ARG A 318 20.34 21.71 14.85
CA ARG A 318 21.06 20.57 15.47
C ARG A 318 20.13 19.40 15.80
N GLY A 319 18.84 19.63 15.94
CA GLY A 319 17.90 18.62 16.40
C GLY A 319 18.23 18.12 17.81
N THR A 320 17.98 16.84 18.06
CA THR A 320 18.31 16.16 19.32
C THR A 320 19.77 15.68 19.30
N VAL A 321 20.54 16.10 20.30
CA VAL A 321 21.99 15.86 20.34
C VAL A 321 22.45 15.45 21.74
N VAL A 322 23.52 14.65 21.78
CA VAL A 322 24.29 14.38 23.00
C VAL A 322 25.50 15.32 23.04
N GLN A 323 25.74 15.93 24.19
CA GLN A 323 26.93 16.76 24.39
C GLN A 323 27.42 16.70 25.85
N ALA A 324 28.66 17.20 26.07
CA ALA A 324 29.19 17.34 27.42
C ALA A 324 28.43 18.47 28.18
N ILE A 325 28.12 18.24 29.45
CA ILE A 325 27.51 19.24 30.33
C ILE A 325 28.38 20.49 30.43
N SER A 326 29.70 20.33 30.40
CA SER A 326 30.68 21.41 30.43
C SER A 326 30.62 22.33 29.21
N ALA A 327 30.09 21.87 28.06
CA ALA A 327 29.95 22.67 26.86
C ALA A 327 28.86 23.75 26.98
N TRP A 328 27.85 23.51 27.80
CA TRP A 328 26.81 24.47 28.14
C TRP A 328 26.24 24.09 29.49
N GLN A 329 26.70 24.80 30.57
CA GLN A 329 26.36 24.45 31.93
C GLN A 329 24.93 24.87 32.27
N PRO A 330 24.10 23.97 32.86
CA PRO A 330 22.78 24.30 33.33
C PRO A 330 22.84 25.19 34.58
N ASN A 331 21.79 25.98 34.81
CA ASN A 331 21.67 26.80 36.01
C ASN A 331 21.36 25.95 37.26
N PHE A 332 20.59 24.87 37.08
CA PHE A 332 20.27 23.90 38.13
C PHE A 332 19.78 22.60 37.49
N GLY A 333 19.73 21.52 38.29
CA GLY A 333 19.05 20.28 37.93
C GLY A 333 17.83 20.05 38.81
N VAL A 334 16.94 19.18 38.35
CA VAL A 334 15.81 18.65 39.12
C VAL A 334 15.81 17.14 39.05
N ARG A 335 15.84 16.49 40.19
CA ARG A 335 15.75 15.06 40.35
C ARG A 335 14.34 14.62 40.66
N ASN A 336 13.74 13.84 39.80
CA ASN A 336 12.45 13.21 40.03
C ASN A 336 12.62 11.92 40.82
N ASP A 337 11.89 11.76 41.93
CA ASP A 337 12.06 10.61 42.83
C ASP A 337 11.75 9.25 42.12
N LYS A 338 10.76 9.22 41.24
CA LYS A 338 10.40 8.00 40.51
C LYS A 338 11.47 7.62 39.48
N MET A 339 12.02 8.59 38.78
CA MET A 339 13.13 8.38 37.83
C MET A 339 14.39 7.95 38.59
N ALA A 340 14.70 8.60 39.72
CA ALA A 340 15.83 8.23 40.55
C ALA A 340 15.69 6.81 41.14
N ALA A 341 14.50 6.41 41.55
CA ALA A 341 14.22 5.05 42.00
C ALA A 341 14.41 4.01 40.87
N LEU A 342 13.95 4.33 39.66
CA LEU A 342 14.17 3.48 38.48
C LEU A 342 15.65 3.32 38.16
N VAL A 343 16.39 4.42 38.09
CA VAL A 343 17.83 4.47 37.83
C VAL A 343 18.63 3.72 38.91
N SER A 344 18.17 3.71 40.17
CA SER A 344 18.84 3.05 41.32
C SER A 344 18.50 1.56 41.45
N GLN A 345 17.61 1.02 40.63
CA GLN A 345 17.33 -0.42 40.65
C GLN A 345 18.56 -1.19 40.16
N SER A 346 19.36 -1.67 41.13
CA SER A 346 20.37 -2.68 40.86
C SER A 346 19.66 -4.02 40.70
N ASN A 347 19.99 -4.78 39.67
CA ASN A 347 19.57 -6.17 39.55
C ASN A 347 20.22 -6.96 40.68
N SER A 348 19.56 -7.00 41.86
CA SER A 348 19.89 -7.93 42.92
C SER A 348 19.03 -9.19 42.77
N SER A 349 19.45 -10.09 41.93
CA SER A 349 19.09 -11.49 42.01
C SER A 349 20.24 -12.29 41.43
N ASP A 350 20.78 -13.14 42.30
CA ASP A 350 21.67 -14.25 42.03
C ASP A 350 20.93 -15.25 41.12
N ASP A 351 20.90 -14.95 39.86
CA ASP A 351 20.62 -15.86 38.75
C ASP A 351 21.13 -15.19 37.48
N SER A 352 21.97 -15.88 36.72
CA SER A 352 22.52 -15.40 35.46
C SER A 352 21.37 -15.21 34.43
N THR A 353 20.65 -14.12 34.54
CA THR A 353 19.63 -13.74 33.59
C THR A 353 20.32 -13.10 32.39
N THR A 354 20.42 -13.87 31.33
CA THR A 354 20.72 -13.35 29.98
C THR A 354 19.62 -12.37 29.60
N THR A 355 19.92 -11.08 29.64
CA THR A 355 18.97 -10.07 29.14
C THR A 355 19.05 -10.10 27.61
N THR A 356 18.04 -10.69 27.00
CA THR A 356 17.88 -10.67 25.56
C THR A 356 17.30 -9.31 25.15
N SER A 357 18.11 -8.45 24.54
CA SER A 357 17.63 -7.24 23.88
C SER A 357 17.51 -7.49 22.39
N THR A 358 16.36 -7.15 21.83
CA THR A 358 16.13 -7.23 20.39
C THR A 358 16.73 -5.99 19.72
N VAL A 359 17.74 -6.18 18.88
CA VAL A 359 18.35 -5.12 18.09
C VAL A 359 18.30 -5.50 16.61
N TYR A 360 18.31 -4.51 15.73
CA TYR A 360 18.39 -4.78 14.30
C TYR A 360 19.84 -5.05 13.89
N SER A 361 20.07 -6.06 13.05
CA SER A 361 21.39 -6.44 12.54
C SER A 361 22.05 -5.31 11.72
N CYS A 362 21.26 -4.54 11.03
CA CYS A 362 21.66 -3.33 10.31
C CYS A 362 20.46 -2.38 10.19
N GLN A 363 20.76 -1.10 9.99
CA GLN A 363 19.76 -0.08 9.68
C GLN A 363 20.35 0.95 8.74
N THR A 364 19.58 1.47 7.81
CA THR A 364 20.04 2.46 6.85
C THR A 364 18.85 3.22 6.25
N ASP A 365 19.14 4.37 5.65
CA ASP A 365 18.17 5.17 4.93
C ASP A 365 18.45 5.11 3.44
N TYR A 366 17.39 5.18 2.66
CA TYR A 366 17.50 5.39 1.21
C TYR A 366 16.76 6.65 0.81
N PHE A 367 17.39 7.44 -0.02
CA PHE A 367 16.85 8.66 -0.60
C PHE A 367 16.80 8.51 -2.11
N SER A 368 15.63 8.79 -2.70
CA SER A 368 15.50 8.97 -4.14
C SER A 368 16.29 10.20 -4.59
N PRO A 369 16.80 10.24 -5.82
CA PRO A 369 17.37 11.46 -6.40
C PRO A 369 16.46 12.69 -6.34
N LEU A 370 15.15 12.48 -6.23
CA LEU A 370 14.15 13.55 -6.08
C LEU A 370 14.19 14.23 -4.71
N ALA A 371 14.74 13.57 -3.69
CA ALA A 371 14.90 14.15 -2.35
C ALA A 371 15.85 15.36 -2.33
N ASP A 372 16.77 15.43 -3.29
CA ASP A 372 17.72 16.55 -3.45
C ASP A 372 17.15 17.69 -4.31
N SER A 373 15.93 17.53 -4.84
CA SER A 373 15.22 18.56 -5.60
C SER A 373 14.43 19.51 -4.69
N GLU A 374 13.70 20.46 -5.29
CA GLU A 374 12.77 21.35 -4.56
C GLU A 374 11.64 20.60 -3.82
N ILE A 375 11.39 19.31 -4.17
CA ILE A 375 10.42 18.45 -3.50
C ILE A 375 10.85 18.14 -2.06
N GLY A 376 12.17 17.95 -1.84
CA GLY A 376 12.71 17.62 -0.54
C GLY A 376 12.42 16.18 -0.09
N LYS A 377 12.62 15.92 1.20
CA LYS A 377 12.44 14.60 1.80
C LYS A 377 10.99 14.39 2.24
N VAL A 378 10.30 13.47 1.58
CA VAL A 378 8.98 12.97 1.96
C VAL A 378 9.16 11.53 2.41
N TRP A 379 8.90 11.25 3.69
CA TRP A 379 9.18 9.96 4.30
C TRP A 379 8.04 8.95 4.10
N GLN A 380 8.40 7.76 3.67
CA GLN A 380 7.55 6.56 3.66
C GLN A 380 7.63 5.86 5.03
N ASP A 381 6.61 5.05 5.34
CA ASP A 381 6.66 4.16 6.50
C ASP A 381 7.90 3.26 6.46
N PRO A 382 8.55 2.99 7.61
CA PRO A 382 9.76 2.20 7.66
C PRO A 382 9.58 0.79 7.12
N TYR A 383 10.59 0.29 6.40
CA TYR A 383 10.67 -1.10 5.96
C TYR A 383 11.48 -1.92 6.95
N THR A 384 10.95 -3.07 7.38
CA THR A 384 11.66 -4.04 8.24
C THR A 384 11.80 -5.37 7.50
N SER A 385 12.98 -5.98 7.57
CA SER A 385 13.27 -7.27 6.97
C SER A 385 13.68 -8.30 8.03
N ASP A 386 13.06 -9.47 8.00
CA ASP A 386 13.38 -10.58 8.91
C ASP A 386 14.61 -11.40 8.47
N THR A 387 15.16 -11.11 7.30
CA THR A 387 16.22 -11.92 6.68
C THR A 387 17.49 -11.14 6.38
N ILE A 388 17.42 -9.84 6.11
CA ILE A 388 18.55 -9.03 5.69
C ILE A 388 19.41 -8.65 6.90
N THR A 389 20.71 -8.95 6.81
CA THR A 389 21.72 -8.64 7.85
C THR A 389 22.83 -7.72 7.36
N ASP A 390 22.87 -7.41 6.08
CA ASP A 390 23.87 -6.55 5.43
C ASP A 390 23.27 -5.20 5.02
N GLU A 391 23.92 -4.10 5.33
CA GLU A 391 23.44 -2.74 5.06
C GLU A 391 23.27 -2.45 3.57
N ASN A 392 24.15 -2.97 2.72
CA ASN A 392 24.08 -2.73 1.27
C ASN A 392 22.89 -3.51 0.66
N GLN A 393 22.64 -4.74 1.16
CA GLN A 393 21.47 -5.51 0.75
C GLN A 393 20.18 -4.81 1.22
N LEU A 394 20.18 -4.27 2.44
CA LEU A 394 19.06 -3.50 2.95
C LEU A 394 18.81 -2.26 2.09
N LYS A 395 19.84 -1.50 1.77
CA LYS A 395 19.76 -0.32 0.90
C LYS A 395 19.25 -0.66 -0.51
N ALA A 396 19.64 -1.79 -1.07
CA ALA A 396 19.12 -2.27 -2.35
C ALA A 396 17.64 -2.65 -2.24
N ALA A 397 17.21 -3.27 -1.13
CA ALA A 397 15.81 -3.56 -0.87
C ALA A 397 14.97 -2.29 -0.72
N LEU A 398 15.46 -1.29 0.04
CA LEU A 398 14.80 0.00 0.21
C LEU A 398 14.57 0.74 -1.10
N LYS A 399 15.53 0.66 -2.02
CA LYS A 399 15.38 1.22 -3.37
C LYS A 399 14.20 0.61 -4.12
N GLY A 400 13.93 -0.68 -3.91
CA GLY A 400 12.79 -1.37 -4.52
C GLY A 400 11.45 -1.13 -3.80
N GLN A 401 11.50 -0.71 -2.54
CA GLN A 401 10.32 -0.48 -1.71
C GLN A 401 9.86 0.98 -1.71
N LEU A 402 10.78 1.92 -2.00
CA LEU A 402 10.45 3.34 -2.03
C LEU A 402 9.50 3.67 -3.18
N HIS A 403 8.39 4.31 -2.84
CA HIS A 403 7.37 4.74 -3.79
C HIS A 403 7.63 6.17 -4.28
N ASP A 404 8.67 6.35 -5.09
CA ASP A 404 9.11 7.66 -5.61
C ASP A 404 8.50 8.03 -6.97
N TYR A 405 7.33 7.48 -7.28
CA TYR A 405 6.56 7.69 -8.50
C TYR A 405 5.05 7.77 -8.20
N PRO A 406 4.26 8.42 -9.06
CA PRO A 406 2.82 8.43 -8.90
C PRO A 406 2.20 7.08 -9.27
N ASP A 407 1.11 6.72 -8.60
CA ASP A 407 0.23 5.65 -9.06
C ASP A 407 -0.55 6.12 -10.28
N VAL A 408 -0.32 5.48 -11.42
CA VAL A 408 -1.00 5.85 -12.67
C VAL A 408 -2.02 4.80 -13.03
N GLN A 409 -3.28 5.20 -13.11
CA GLN A 409 -4.38 4.36 -13.55
C GLN A 409 -4.84 4.80 -14.93
N TYR A 410 -4.73 3.92 -15.91
CA TYR A 410 -5.24 4.16 -17.25
C TYR A 410 -6.64 3.58 -17.38
N SER A 411 -7.50 4.28 -18.11
CA SER A 411 -8.82 3.80 -18.46
C SER A 411 -9.14 4.13 -19.92
N MET A 412 -9.92 3.27 -20.54
CA MET A 412 -10.38 3.48 -21.90
C MET A 412 -11.73 2.84 -22.12
N SER A 413 -12.49 3.38 -23.06
CA SER A 413 -13.61 2.69 -23.67
C SER A 413 -13.13 1.97 -24.92
N TRP A 414 -13.64 0.76 -25.12
CA TRP A 414 -13.20 -0.12 -26.17
C TRP A 414 -14.33 -0.38 -27.18
N ILE A 415 -13.97 -0.37 -28.47
CA ILE A 415 -14.86 -0.80 -29.53
C ILE A 415 -14.48 -2.23 -29.91
N THR A 416 -15.36 -3.17 -29.66
CA THR A 416 -15.17 -4.54 -30.14
C THR A 416 -15.31 -4.60 -31.63
N PHE A 417 -14.20 -4.75 -32.37
CA PHE A 417 -14.24 -5.12 -33.78
C PHE A 417 -14.62 -6.61 -33.92
N ARG A 418 -15.91 -6.91 -33.82
CA ARG A 418 -16.44 -8.30 -33.85
C ARG A 418 -16.26 -9.00 -35.18
N ASN A 419 -15.88 -8.30 -36.25
CA ASN A 419 -15.76 -8.86 -37.60
C ASN A 419 -14.34 -8.95 -38.14
N ASN A 420 -13.30 -8.64 -37.35
CA ASN A 420 -11.92 -8.75 -37.83
C ASN A 420 -11.16 -9.80 -37.03
N SER A 421 -11.15 -11.03 -37.53
CA SER A 421 -10.46 -12.20 -36.95
C SER A 421 -8.93 -12.08 -36.89
N GLN A 422 -8.36 -10.96 -37.36
CA GLN A 422 -6.91 -10.72 -37.35
C GLN A 422 -6.44 -9.85 -36.15
N ILE A 423 -7.35 -9.26 -35.39
CA ILE A 423 -7.00 -8.54 -34.16
C ILE A 423 -7.63 -9.31 -32.99
N THR A 424 -7.00 -10.41 -32.63
CA THR A 424 -7.37 -11.18 -31.45
C THR A 424 -6.79 -10.49 -30.22
N ASN A 425 -7.47 -9.47 -29.72
CA ASN A 425 -7.21 -8.99 -28.38
C ASN A 425 -7.83 -9.97 -27.40
N ASN A 426 -7.01 -10.70 -26.70
CA ASN A 426 -7.45 -11.55 -25.58
C ASN A 426 -7.62 -10.65 -24.36
N ILE A 427 -8.86 -10.25 -24.07
CA ILE A 427 -9.21 -9.36 -22.98
C ILE A 427 -9.72 -10.21 -21.83
N ASP A 428 -8.87 -10.36 -20.82
CA ASP A 428 -9.26 -10.90 -19.51
C ASP A 428 -8.41 -10.24 -18.41
N ILE A 429 -8.89 -10.33 -17.15
CA ILE A 429 -8.16 -9.79 -16.00
C ILE A 429 -6.74 -10.37 -15.93
N GLY A 430 -5.79 -9.56 -15.53
CA GLY A 430 -4.39 -9.95 -15.40
C GLY A 430 -3.59 -9.95 -16.69
N ASN A 431 -4.22 -9.96 -17.88
CA ASN A 431 -3.50 -9.90 -19.15
C ASN A 431 -2.71 -8.60 -19.27
N THR A 432 -1.51 -8.67 -19.84
CA THR A 432 -0.67 -7.51 -20.14
C THR A 432 -0.66 -7.21 -21.64
N GLY A 433 -0.37 -5.96 -21.98
CA GLY A 433 -0.27 -5.53 -23.36
C GLY A 433 0.07 -4.04 -23.47
N TRP A 434 0.02 -3.51 -24.68
CA TRP A 434 0.49 -2.17 -24.98
C TRP A 434 -0.64 -1.19 -25.20
N LEU A 435 -0.52 0.01 -24.59
CA LEU A 435 -1.34 1.19 -24.91
C LEU A 435 -0.49 2.20 -25.67
N ARG A 436 -0.98 2.62 -26.82
CA ARG A 436 -0.31 3.59 -27.69
C ARG A 436 -1.25 4.70 -28.07
N ASP A 437 -0.84 5.94 -27.86
CA ASP A 437 -1.55 7.09 -28.35
C ASP A 437 -0.70 7.89 -29.37
N ARG A 438 -1.31 8.84 -30.03
CA ARG A 438 -0.64 9.76 -30.98
C ARG A 438 0.13 10.89 -30.29
N HIS A 439 0.05 11.01 -28.97
CA HIS A 439 0.71 12.04 -28.17
C HIS A 439 2.01 11.54 -27.54
N GLY A 440 2.44 10.31 -27.86
CA GLY A 440 3.68 9.70 -27.42
C GLY A 440 3.53 8.75 -26.22
N LEU A 441 2.29 8.40 -25.85
CA LEU A 441 2.06 7.31 -24.90
C LEU A 441 2.40 5.98 -25.58
N ASP A 442 3.36 5.24 -25.03
CA ASP A 442 3.71 3.86 -25.41
C ASP A 442 4.07 3.12 -24.14
N VAL A 443 3.07 2.49 -23.51
CA VAL A 443 3.22 1.87 -22.19
C VAL A 443 2.70 0.45 -22.20
N ASN A 444 3.42 -0.44 -21.52
CA ASN A 444 2.94 -1.78 -21.22
C ASN A 444 2.10 -1.71 -19.94
N VAL A 445 0.87 -2.20 -20.01
CA VAL A 445 -0.11 -2.13 -18.94
C VAL A 445 -0.74 -3.48 -18.69
N ARG A 446 -1.32 -3.64 -17.50
CA ARG A 446 -2.03 -4.85 -17.09
C ARG A 446 -3.51 -4.54 -16.84
N ILE A 447 -4.40 -5.40 -17.31
CA ILE A 447 -5.84 -5.28 -17.06
C ILE A 447 -6.11 -5.60 -15.59
N GLN A 448 -6.55 -4.60 -14.83
CA GLN A 448 -6.98 -4.75 -13.43
C GLN A 448 -8.45 -5.09 -13.35
N SER A 449 -9.25 -4.45 -14.20
CA SER A 449 -10.69 -4.64 -14.24
C SER A 449 -11.21 -4.40 -15.64
N TYR A 450 -12.27 -5.10 -16.00
CA TYR A 450 -13.03 -4.78 -17.21
C TYR A 450 -14.53 -4.99 -17.00
N THR A 451 -15.33 -4.24 -17.75
CA THR A 451 -16.77 -4.43 -17.88
C THR A 451 -17.10 -4.76 -19.32
N LYS A 452 -17.70 -5.92 -19.54
CA LYS A 452 -18.09 -6.42 -20.86
C LYS A 452 -19.62 -6.52 -20.97
N TYR A 453 -20.17 -5.87 -21.98
CA TYR A 453 -21.58 -6.00 -22.32
C TYR A 453 -21.80 -7.26 -23.18
N LEU A 454 -22.64 -8.16 -22.72
CA LEU A 454 -22.95 -9.40 -23.42
C LEU A 454 -23.97 -9.18 -24.56
N ASP A 455 -24.67 -8.05 -24.54
CA ASP A 455 -25.70 -7.68 -25.53
C ASP A 455 -25.13 -6.70 -26.59
N ASP A 456 -24.95 -7.18 -27.82
CA ASP A 456 -24.44 -6.43 -28.96
C ASP A 456 -25.27 -5.19 -29.32
N ARG A 457 -26.50 -5.10 -28.85
CA ARG A 457 -27.44 -4.03 -29.15
C ARG A 457 -27.64 -3.05 -28.00
N SER A 458 -26.85 -3.17 -26.95
CA SER A 458 -27.00 -2.31 -25.76
C SER A 458 -26.72 -0.83 -26.07
N GLY A 459 -25.92 -0.54 -27.10
CA GLY A 459 -25.42 0.81 -27.35
C GLY A 459 -24.36 1.27 -26.35
N ASN A 460 -24.03 0.43 -25.37
CA ASN A 460 -23.00 0.67 -24.38
C ASN A 460 -21.65 0.12 -24.86
N ASN A 461 -20.59 0.80 -24.49
CA ASN A 461 -19.23 0.36 -24.80
C ASN A 461 -18.65 -0.44 -23.62
N ASP A 462 -17.92 -1.50 -23.96
CA ASP A 462 -17.08 -2.19 -22.98
C ASP A 462 -16.03 -1.19 -22.44
N SER A 463 -15.65 -1.36 -21.19
CA SER A 463 -14.64 -0.52 -20.55
C SER A 463 -13.57 -1.38 -19.88
N ILE A 464 -12.31 -0.88 -19.89
CA ILE A 464 -11.17 -1.53 -19.29
C ILE A 464 -10.44 -0.52 -18.42
N THR A 465 -10.04 -0.96 -17.24
CA THR A 465 -9.15 -0.24 -16.34
C THR A 465 -7.84 -0.99 -16.23
N PHE A 466 -6.75 -0.29 -16.46
CA PHE A 466 -5.40 -0.81 -16.32
C PHE A 466 -4.76 -0.21 -15.09
N GLY A 467 -4.13 -1.04 -14.26
CA GLY A 467 -3.33 -0.60 -13.13
C GLY A 467 -1.84 -0.58 -13.48
N ASN A 468 -1.05 0.09 -12.67
CA ASN A 468 0.39 0.00 -12.73
C ASN A 468 0.81 -1.45 -12.48
N LYS A 469 1.40 -2.09 -13.49
CA LYS A 469 2.39 -3.11 -13.24
C LYS A 469 3.72 -2.54 -13.69
N ILE A 470 4.60 -2.34 -12.71
CA ILE A 470 6.00 -1.95 -12.90
C ILE A 470 6.11 -0.58 -13.57
N PHE A 471 5.93 0.46 -12.79
CA PHE A 471 6.58 1.71 -13.08
C PHE A 471 8.09 1.47 -12.83
N ASP A 472 8.85 1.36 -13.89
CA ASP A 472 10.30 1.46 -13.80
C ASP A 472 10.62 2.94 -13.61
N SER A 473 11.28 3.28 -12.49
CA SER A 473 11.74 4.65 -12.20
C SER A 473 12.51 5.24 -13.39
N THR A 474 13.20 4.41 -14.14
CA THR A 474 13.92 4.77 -15.38
C THR A 474 12.97 5.29 -16.47
N THR A 475 11.79 4.71 -16.61
CA THR A 475 10.78 5.16 -17.59
C THR A 475 10.16 6.48 -17.18
N TRP A 476 10.00 6.72 -15.87
CA TRP A 476 9.48 7.99 -15.36
C TRP A 476 10.52 9.13 -15.50
N GLU A 477 11.80 8.88 -15.19
CA GLU A 477 12.89 9.84 -15.43
C GLU A 477 13.00 10.22 -16.90
N VAL A 478 12.87 9.26 -17.82
CA VAL A 478 12.85 9.54 -19.27
C VAL A 478 11.66 10.44 -19.64
N ARG A 479 10.49 10.23 -19.05
CA ARG A 479 9.31 11.09 -19.28
C ARG A 479 9.45 12.48 -18.69
N GLN A 480 10.00 12.61 -17.49
CA GLN A 480 10.30 13.89 -16.86
C GLN A 480 11.28 14.68 -17.70
N ASN A 481 12.35 14.05 -18.18
CA ASN A 481 13.32 14.68 -19.07
C ASN A 481 12.70 15.09 -20.41
N GLN A 482 11.86 14.26 -21.02
CA GLN A 482 11.12 14.60 -22.24
C GLN A 482 10.11 15.73 -22.01
N SER A 483 9.47 15.79 -20.85
CA SER A 483 8.55 16.87 -20.47
C SER A 483 9.30 18.19 -20.25
N GLN A 484 10.47 18.15 -19.59
CA GLN A 484 11.33 19.32 -19.40
C GLN A 484 11.91 19.82 -20.71
N ASP A 485 12.37 18.93 -21.59
CA ASP A 485 12.87 19.29 -22.93
C ASP A 485 11.75 19.89 -23.79
N ARG A 486 10.54 19.38 -23.69
CA ARG A 486 9.36 19.95 -24.34
C ARG A 486 9.02 21.34 -23.80
N SER A 487 9.07 21.53 -22.50
CA SER A 487 8.84 22.83 -21.85
C SER A 487 9.92 23.84 -22.21
N ARG A 488 11.19 23.42 -22.28
CA ARG A 488 12.31 24.26 -22.76
C ARG A 488 12.14 24.63 -24.22
N MET A 489 11.78 23.67 -25.07
CA MET A 489 11.55 23.89 -26.50
C MET A 489 10.37 24.85 -26.76
N ILE A 490 9.27 24.73 -25.99
CA ILE A 490 8.15 25.66 -26.03
C ILE A 490 8.57 27.06 -25.55
N ALA A 491 9.36 27.14 -24.47
CA ALA A 491 9.88 28.42 -23.96
C ALA A 491 10.87 29.10 -24.94
N GLU A 492 11.68 28.33 -25.66
CA GLU A 492 12.56 28.85 -26.72
C GLU A 492 11.79 29.30 -27.97
N LEU A 493 10.75 28.55 -28.38
CA LEU A 493 9.84 28.93 -29.45
C LEU A 493 9.05 30.20 -29.10
N GLN A 494 8.64 30.37 -27.85
CA GLN A 494 7.99 31.58 -27.35
C GLN A 494 8.93 32.79 -27.29
N LYS A 495 10.24 32.56 -27.04
CA LYS A 495 11.28 33.61 -27.08
C LYS A 495 11.67 34.02 -28.48
N SER A 496 11.55 33.13 -29.47
CA SER A 496 11.92 33.40 -30.86
C SER A 496 10.77 34.04 -31.68
N SER A 497 9.54 33.94 -31.19
CA SER A 497 8.35 34.57 -31.83
C SER A 497 7.89 35.78 -31.01
N GLY A 498 8.56 36.88 -31.20
CA GLY A 498 8.02 38.19 -30.86
C GLY A 498 6.76 38.43 -31.70
N SER A 499 5.60 38.55 -31.04
CA SER A 499 4.29 38.92 -31.54
C SER A 499 3.54 37.91 -32.43
N ASP A 500 2.32 37.60 -31.98
CA ASP A 500 1.17 36.98 -32.70
C ASP A 500 1.38 35.56 -33.28
N VAL A 501 1.08 34.54 -32.48
CA VAL A 501 0.75 33.23 -33.02
C VAL A 501 -0.60 32.75 -32.44
N ARG A 502 -1.58 32.64 -33.31
CA ARG A 502 -2.83 31.90 -33.11
C ARG A 502 -2.51 30.41 -32.94
N ASN A 503 -3.27 29.77 -32.06
CA ASN A 503 -3.20 28.35 -31.73
C ASN A 503 -3.52 27.41 -32.92
N ASP A 504 -2.56 27.17 -33.80
CA ASP A 504 -2.60 26.04 -34.73
C ASP A 504 -1.20 25.44 -34.81
N ILE A 505 -0.86 24.56 -33.86
CA ILE A 505 0.39 23.79 -33.91
C ILE A 505 0.12 22.51 -34.70
N THR A 506 0.43 22.56 -36.00
CA THR A 506 0.58 21.36 -36.81
C THR A 506 1.99 20.84 -36.62
N VAL A 507 2.15 19.77 -35.82
CA VAL A 507 3.45 19.07 -35.69
C VAL A 507 3.67 18.24 -36.95
N THR A 508 4.51 18.73 -37.86
CA THR A 508 5.00 17.93 -39.00
C THR A 508 6.11 17.02 -38.49
N MET A 509 5.87 15.70 -38.49
CA MET A 509 6.90 14.70 -38.30
C MET A 509 7.92 14.76 -39.44
N THR A 510 9.19 14.64 -39.13
CA THR A 510 10.23 14.52 -40.15
C THR A 510 10.13 13.15 -40.85
N ASP A 511 10.53 13.10 -42.14
CA ASP A 511 10.51 11.86 -42.94
C ASP A 511 11.27 10.71 -42.28
N ASP A 512 12.29 11.00 -41.49
CA ASP A 512 13.10 10.02 -40.74
C ASP A 512 12.32 9.37 -39.58
N GLN A 513 11.46 10.13 -38.92
CA GLN A 513 10.55 9.63 -37.86
C GLN A 513 9.44 8.77 -38.48
N MET A 514 8.91 9.15 -39.62
CA MET A 514 7.94 8.37 -40.38
C MET A 514 8.53 7.07 -40.92
N GLN A 515 9.81 7.05 -41.32
CA GLN A 515 10.51 5.85 -41.79
C GLN A 515 10.77 4.86 -40.64
N LYS A 516 11.13 5.33 -39.44
CA LYS A 516 11.31 4.49 -38.24
C LYS A 516 9.99 3.83 -37.82
N ILE A 517 8.88 4.54 -37.90
CA ILE A 517 7.54 3.97 -37.64
C ILE A 517 7.16 2.92 -38.69
N ARG A 518 7.43 3.16 -39.97
CA ARG A 518 7.18 2.20 -41.06
C ARG A 518 8.05 0.94 -40.91
N GLN A 519 9.32 1.07 -40.53
CA GLN A 519 10.22 -0.06 -40.31
C GLN A 519 9.83 -0.90 -39.08
N ALA A 520 9.35 -0.28 -38.02
CA ALA A 520 8.83 -0.99 -36.83
C ALA A 520 7.50 -1.73 -37.12
N THR A 521 6.71 -1.24 -38.10
CA THR A 521 5.42 -1.86 -38.48
C THR A 521 5.58 -3.00 -39.50
N ILE A 522 6.68 -3.03 -40.27
CA ILE A 522 6.92 -4.01 -41.35
C ILE A 522 7.92 -5.12 -40.93
N GLY A 523 8.68 -4.92 -39.83
CA GLY A 523 9.70 -5.86 -39.36
C GLY A 523 9.22 -7.07 -38.53
N GLY A 524 7.91 -7.24 -38.35
CA GLY A 524 7.30 -8.34 -37.59
C GLY A 524 6.76 -9.50 -38.41
N GLY A 525 7.38 -9.83 -39.52
CA GLY A 525 6.95 -10.96 -40.37
C GLY A 525 8.12 -11.63 -41.04
N SER A 526 8.71 -12.62 -40.40
CA SER A 526 9.26 -13.93 -40.88
C SER A 526 10.39 -14.41 -39.95
N VAL A 527 10.18 -15.44 -39.22
CA VAL A 527 10.59 -16.85 -39.22
C VAL A 527 10.00 -17.51 -37.99
#